data_fd364ad318a3b7c217f55a5533fdb8c1
#
_entry.id   fd364ad318a3b7c217f55a5533fdb8c1
#
_cell.length_a   1.000
_cell.length_b   1.000
_cell.length_c   1.000
_cell.angle_alpha   90.00
_cell.angle_beta   90.00
_cell.angle_gamma   90.00
#
_symmetry.space_group_name_H-M   'P 1'
#
loop_
_entity.id
_entity.type
_entity.pdbx_description
1 polymer ?
#
loop_
_entity_poly.entity_id
_entity_poly.type
_entity_poly.pdbx_seq_one_letter_code
_entity_poly.pdbx_strand_id
1 'polypeptide(L)'
;ENKVLFFGSFPWHYGIISVLLLHIVGLFIPKAILLWNGTPLRLYILELTALSFGLLALFGLLTLIYRRLTNARVKSVTSAWDVLVLIVLLIQVLTGLGNAILYRWGSNWYAAAAVPWIRSIFALSPEPEYVANLPLITKVHIFNALIFFALIPFSRLAHFVVLNPYKYLVRPYQVVRWYRRAPVTENIVQYK
;
A
#
# COMPACT_ATOMS: atom_id res chain seq x y z
N GLU A 1 -8.89 -21.25 2.55
CA GLU A 1 -8.55 -20.16 1.63
C GLU A 1 -8.98 -18.79 2.17
N ASN A 2 -10.19 -18.68 2.70
CA ASN A 2 -10.68 -17.42 3.27
C ASN A 2 -9.79 -16.89 4.39
N LYS A 3 -9.21 -17.78 5.22
CA LYS A 3 -8.29 -17.39 6.28
C LYS A 3 -6.99 -16.80 5.72
N VAL A 4 -6.39 -17.45 4.72
CA VAL A 4 -5.14 -16.94 4.09
C VAL A 4 -5.39 -15.60 3.40
N LEU A 5 -6.54 -15.44 2.72
CA LEU A 5 -6.92 -14.15 2.13
C LEU A 5 -7.11 -13.07 3.20
N PHE A 6 -7.76 -13.39 4.32
CA PHE A 6 -7.96 -12.44 5.42
C PHE A 6 -6.62 -11.99 6.02
N PHE A 7 -5.75 -12.94 6.40
CA PHE A 7 -4.43 -12.64 6.97
C PHE A 7 -3.46 -11.99 5.97
N GLY A 8 -3.71 -12.09 4.69
CA GLY A 8 -2.96 -11.36 3.68
C GLY A 8 -3.54 -9.96 3.43
N SER A 9 -4.82 -9.88 3.10
CA SER A 9 -5.46 -8.65 2.66
C SER A 9 -5.61 -7.60 3.78
N PHE A 10 -6.06 -8.02 4.95
CA PHE A 10 -6.28 -7.10 6.07
C PHE A 10 -4.97 -6.40 6.53
N PRO A 11 -3.91 -7.14 6.91
CA PRO A 11 -2.66 -6.51 7.30
C PRO A 11 -2.03 -5.66 6.18
N TRP A 12 -2.12 -6.13 4.93
CA TRP A 12 -1.62 -5.39 3.78
C TRP A 12 -2.27 -4.01 3.68
N HIS A 13 -3.61 -3.95 3.65
CA HIS A 13 -4.31 -2.67 3.47
C HIS A 13 -4.12 -1.73 4.66
N TYR A 14 -4.25 -2.22 5.89
CA TYR A 14 -4.02 -1.38 7.07
C TYR A 14 -2.58 -0.87 7.14
N GLY A 15 -1.61 -1.72 6.85
CA GLY A 15 -0.19 -1.34 6.84
C GLY A 15 0.11 -0.31 5.75
N ILE A 16 -0.22 -0.62 4.49
CA ILE A 16 0.15 0.25 3.36
C ILE A 16 -0.60 1.58 3.37
N ILE A 17 -1.90 1.58 3.72
CA ILE A 17 -2.67 2.82 3.80
C ILE A 17 -2.11 3.73 4.89
N SER A 18 -1.78 3.18 6.06
CA SER A 18 -1.18 3.96 7.15
C SER A 18 0.19 4.53 6.77
N VAL A 19 1.05 3.74 6.13
CA VAL A 19 2.35 4.20 5.63
C VAL A 19 2.19 5.29 4.57
N LEU A 20 1.29 5.11 3.59
CA LEU A 20 1.02 6.13 2.57
C LEU A 20 0.45 7.41 3.20
N LEU A 21 -0.44 7.29 4.17
CA LEU A 21 -0.99 8.44 4.87
C LEU A 21 0.09 9.24 5.59
N LEU A 22 1.03 8.56 6.27
CA LEU A 22 2.17 9.23 6.91
C LEU A 22 3.05 9.98 5.89
N HIS A 23 3.29 9.39 4.72
CA HIS A 23 4.03 10.07 3.64
C HIS A 23 3.27 11.28 3.10
N ILE A 24 1.96 11.16 2.90
CA ILE A 24 1.10 12.26 2.43
C ILE A 24 1.09 13.39 3.45
N VAL A 25 0.89 13.08 4.73
CA VAL A 25 0.93 14.09 5.81
C VAL A 25 2.28 14.80 5.85
N GLY A 26 3.39 14.04 5.77
CA GLY A 26 4.74 14.61 5.73
C GLY A 26 4.97 15.50 4.50
N LEU A 27 4.40 15.15 3.34
CA LEU A 27 4.49 15.94 2.11
C LEU A 27 3.79 17.31 2.25
N PHE A 28 2.59 17.32 2.86
CA PHE A 28 1.79 18.54 2.97
C PHE A 28 2.25 19.44 4.11
N ILE A 29 2.66 18.89 5.26
CA ILE A 29 3.03 19.65 6.46
C ILE A 29 4.43 19.31 7.00
N PRO A 30 5.49 19.36 6.17
CA PRO A 30 6.84 18.93 6.58
C PRO A 30 7.38 19.73 7.78
N LYS A 31 7.07 21.03 7.86
CA LYS A 31 7.50 21.87 9.00
C LYS A 31 6.88 21.38 10.31
N ALA A 32 5.62 20.95 10.30
CA ALA A 32 4.97 20.43 11.49
C ALA A 32 5.60 19.08 11.93
N ILE A 33 5.98 18.23 10.98
CA ILE A 33 6.71 16.98 11.27
C ILE A 33 8.06 17.28 11.91
N LEU A 34 8.84 18.24 11.38
CA LEU A 34 10.13 18.61 11.95
C LEU A 34 9.98 19.21 13.36
N LEU A 35 8.97 20.04 13.60
CA LEU A 35 8.66 20.57 14.93
C LEU A 35 8.23 19.45 15.91
N TRP A 36 7.41 18.51 15.46
CA TRP A 36 7.03 17.34 16.24
C TRP A 36 8.25 16.52 16.65
N ASN A 37 9.15 16.30 15.73
CA ASN A 37 10.38 15.53 15.90
C ASN A 37 11.44 16.23 16.75
N GLY A 38 11.25 17.50 17.08
CA GLY A 38 12.14 18.25 17.97
C GLY A 38 12.26 17.68 19.39
N THR A 39 11.37 16.77 19.78
CA THR A 39 11.43 16.05 21.05
C THR A 39 11.72 14.58 20.80
N PRO A 40 12.78 13.97 21.38
CA PRO A 40 13.18 12.60 21.11
C PRO A 40 12.06 11.57 21.28
N LEU A 41 11.25 11.69 22.34
CA LEU A 41 10.12 10.77 22.57
C LEU A 41 9.11 10.80 21.43
N ARG A 42 8.76 11.97 20.93
CA ARG A 42 7.79 12.12 19.83
C ARG A 42 8.35 11.54 18.52
N LEU A 43 9.63 11.76 18.26
CA LEU A 43 10.34 11.19 17.12
C LEU A 43 10.30 9.65 17.18
N TYR A 44 10.65 9.05 18.31
CA TYR A 44 10.57 7.60 18.49
C TYR A 44 9.16 7.05 18.30
N ILE A 45 8.15 7.72 18.82
CA ILE A 45 6.74 7.30 18.64
C ILE A 45 6.40 7.27 17.15
N LEU A 46 6.73 8.32 16.41
CA LEU A 46 6.45 8.40 14.97
C LEU A 46 7.19 7.30 14.19
N GLU A 47 8.49 7.15 14.41
CA GLU A 47 9.34 6.17 13.71
C GLU A 47 8.91 4.73 14.01
N LEU A 48 8.66 4.39 15.28
CA LEU A 48 8.22 3.04 15.67
C LEU A 48 6.81 2.72 15.12
N THR A 49 5.92 3.71 15.11
CA THR A 49 4.58 3.56 14.53
C THR A 49 4.69 3.30 13.02
N ALA A 50 5.49 4.08 12.31
CA ALA A 50 5.72 3.90 10.88
C ALA A 50 6.35 2.54 10.56
N LEU A 51 7.36 2.13 11.34
CA LEU A 51 8.01 0.81 11.22
C LEU A 51 7.00 -0.32 11.45
N SER A 52 6.16 -0.23 12.46
CA SER A 52 5.14 -1.24 12.78
C SER A 52 4.14 -1.42 11.62
N PHE A 53 3.67 -0.33 11.02
CA PHE A 53 2.81 -0.39 9.84
C PHE A 53 3.55 -0.93 8.61
N GLY A 54 4.82 -0.60 8.45
CA GLY A 54 5.66 -1.16 7.39
C GLY A 54 5.82 -2.69 7.51
N LEU A 55 6.08 -3.19 8.72
CA LEU A 55 6.15 -4.63 9.00
C LEU A 55 4.80 -5.33 8.79
N LEU A 56 3.71 -4.68 9.18
CA LEU A 56 2.36 -5.18 8.95
C LEU A 56 2.07 -5.30 7.44
N ALA A 57 2.46 -4.30 6.65
CA ALA A 57 2.34 -4.32 5.21
C ALA A 57 3.20 -5.44 4.59
N LEU A 58 4.43 -5.62 5.04
CA LEU A 58 5.29 -6.71 4.57
C LEU A 58 4.66 -8.08 4.84
N PHE A 59 4.20 -8.32 6.06
CA PHE A 59 3.52 -9.56 6.43
C PHE A 59 2.32 -9.86 5.53
N GLY A 60 1.46 -8.85 5.33
CA GLY A 60 0.31 -8.98 4.45
C GLY A 60 0.70 -9.28 3.00
N LEU A 61 1.69 -8.54 2.46
CA LEU A 61 2.17 -8.72 1.09
C LEU A 61 2.75 -10.11 0.87
N LEU A 62 3.61 -10.59 1.77
CA LEU A 62 4.20 -11.93 1.69
C LEU A 62 3.12 -13.02 1.74
N THR A 63 2.11 -12.86 2.60
CA THR A 63 0.96 -13.78 2.67
C THR A 63 0.16 -13.80 1.37
N LEU A 64 -0.05 -12.63 0.73
CA LEU A 64 -0.73 -12.54 -0.57
C LEU A 64 0.10 -13.15 -1.70
N ILE A 65 1.42 -12.96 -1.70
CA ILE A 65 2.35 -13.59 -2.64
C ILE A 65 2.31 -15.12 -2.46
N TYR A 66 2.44 -15.60 -1.22
CA TYR A 66 2.33 -17.03 -0.91
C TYR A 66 1.02 -17.63 -1.43
N ARG A 67 -0.13 -16.97 -1.15
CA ARG A 67 -1.43 -17.39 -1.67
C ARG A 67 -1.44 -17.47 -3.19
N ARG A 68 -0.85 -16.51 -3.88
CA ARG A 68 -0.80 -16.48 -5.34
C ARG A 68 0.04 -17.61 -5.92
N LEU A 69 1.11 -18.00 -5.24
CA LEU A 69 1.98 -19.08 -5.69
C LEU A 69 1.40 -20.47 -5.42
N THR A 70 0.64 -20.64 -4.33
CA THR A 70 0.15 -21.95 -3.86
C THR A 70 -1.27 -22.27 -4.30
N ASN A 71 -2.14 -21.28 -4.52
CA ASN A 71 -3.52 -21.51 -4.90
C ASN A 71 -3.68 -21.57 -6.43
N ALA A 72 -4.06 -22.76 -6.94
CA ALA A 72 -4.20 -22.99 -8.38
C ALA A 72 -5.22 -22.05 -9.05
N ARG A 73 -6.35 -21.73 -8.38
CA ARG A 73 -7.38 -20.83 -8.92
C ARG A 73 -6.85 -19.38 -9.05
N VAL A 74 -6.03 -18.94 -8.10
CA VAL A 74 -5.43 -17.59 -8.16
C VAL A 74 -4.34 -17.57 -9.22
N LYS A 75 -3.54 -18.63 -9.31
CA LYS A 75 -2.47 -18.76 -10.30
C LYS A 75 -3.02 -18.74 -11.74
N SER A 76 -4.14 -19.39 -12.02
CA SER A 76 -4.73 -19.44 -13.37
C SER A 76 -5.22 -18.08 -13.89
N VAL A 77 -5.52 -17.12 -13.03
CA VAL A 77 -5.93 -15.75 -13.39
C VAL A 77 -4.84 -14.70 -13.19
N THR A 78 -3.61 -15.13 -12.88
CA THR A 78 -2.46 -14.25 -12.68
C THR A 78 -1.82 -13.90 -14.02
N SER A 79 -1.77 -12.62 -14.34
CA SER A 79 -1.08 -12.10 -15.52
C SER A 79 0.38 -11.73 -15.21
N ALA A 80 1.20 -11.54 -16.26
CA ALA A 80 2.57 -11.02 -16.12
C ALA A 80 2.58 -9.62 -15.46
N TRP A 81 1.59 -8.78 -15.75
CA TRP A 81 1.41 -7.48 -15.10
C TRP A 81 1.17 -7.58 -13.60
N ASP A 82 0.39 -8.56 -13.15
CA ASP A 82 0.18 -8.78 -11.71
C ASP A 82 1.49 -9.15 -11.00
N VAL A 83 2.33 -9.97 -11.67
CA VAL A 83 3.64 -10.35 -11.13
C VAL A 83 4.57 -9.14 -11.06
N LEU A 84 4.64 -8.35 -12.14
CA LEU A 84 5.46 -7.13 -12.17
C LEU A 84 5.09 -6.17 -11.02
N VAL A 85 3.79 -5.91 -10.84
CA VAL A 85 3.30 -5.04 -9.77
C VAL A 85 3.66 -5.58 -8.39
N LEU A 86 3.56 -6.90 -8.18
CA LEU A 86 3.94 -7.51 -6.90
C LEU A 86 5.44 -7.38 -6.63
N ILE A 87 6.29 -7.50 -7.65
CA ILE A 87 7.74 -7.31 -7.52
C ILE A 87 8.04 -5.85 -7.14
N VAL A 88 7.44 -4.89 -7.85
CA VAL A 88 7.60 -3.45 -7.57
C VAL A 88 7.14 -3.12 -6.14
N LEU A 89 5.99 -3.65 -5.70
CA LEU A 89 5.51 -3.49 -4.33
C LEU A 89 6.43 -4.11 -3.30
N LEU A 90 6.97 -5.29 -3.57
CA LEU A 90 7.90 -5.97 -2.66
C LEU A 90 9.19 -5.16 -2.50
N ILE A 91 9.76 -4.67 -3.61
CA ILE A 91 10.93 -3.79 -3.59
C ILE A 91 10.61 -2.51 -2.80
N GLN A 92 9.43 -1.92 -3.01
CA GLN A 92 9.00 -0.71 -2.30
C GLN A 92 8.94 -0.91 -0.79
N VAL A 93 8.33 -1.99 -0.34
CA VAL A 93 8.20 -2.27 1.09
C VAL A 93 9.56 -2.63 1.70
N LEU A 94 10.36 -3.47 1.04
CA LEU A 94 11.68 -3.87 1.54
C LEU A 94 12.64 -2.68 1.62
N THR A 95 12.69 -1.83 0.60
CA THR A 95 13.55 -0.63 0.64
C THR A 95 13.06 0.39 1.64
N GLY A 96 11.73 0.53 1.84
CA GLY A 96 11.16 1.39 2.87
C GLY A 96 11.53 0.92 4.29
N LEU A 97 11.38 -0.37 4.57
CA LEU A 97 11.81 -0.96 5.84
C LEU A 97 13.33 -0.89 6.02
N GLY A 98 14.10 -1.13 4.94
CA GLY A 98 15.54 -0.97 4.95
C GLY A 98 15.97 0.45 5.33
N ASN A 99 15.29 1.46 4.81
CA ASN A 99 15.51 2.85 5.22
C ASN A 99 15.19 3.07 6.71
N ALA A 100 14.07 2.57 7.19
CA ALA A 100 13.67 2.75 8.59
C ALA A 100 14.63 2.08 9.58
N ILE A 101 15.23 0.93 9.19
CA ILE A 101 16.12 0.15 10.07
C ILE A 101 17.56 0.64 9.97
N LEU A 102 18.08 0.85 8.75
CA LEU A 102 19.49 1.15 8.50
C LEU A 102 19.79 2.66 8.60
N TYR A 103 18.84 3.49 8.24
CA TYR A 103 18.98 4.95 8.20
C TYR A 103 17.91 5.59 9.09
N ARG A 104 18.21 5.62 10.38
CA ARG A 104 17.33 6.19 11.42
C ARG A 104 16.87 7.60 11.09
N TRP A 105 15.78 8.01 11.68
CA TRP A 105 15.17 9.33 11.54
C TRP A 105 14.61 9.60 10.14
N GLY A 106 13.92 8.57 9.60
CA GLY A 106 13.30 8.61 8.27
C GLY A 106 12.38 9.80 8.06
N SER A 107 11.57 10.13 9.06
CA SER A 107 10.66 11.27 9.01
C SER A 107 11.38 12.63 8.93
N ASN A 108 12.57 12.76 9.53
CA ASN A 108 13.36 13.99 9.46
C ASN A 108 13.94 14.21 8.05
N TRP A 109 14.69 13.23 7.51
CA TRP A 109 15.27 13.40 6.18
C TRP A 109 14.22 13.40 5.09
N TYR A 110 13.09 12.68 5.28
CA TYR A 110 11.95 12.76 4.37
C TYR A 110 11.44 14.21 4.29
N ALA A 111 11.15 14.84 5.43
CA ALA A 111 10.63 16.20 5.48
C ALA A 111 11.65 17.25 5.02
N ALA A 112 12.96 17.02 5.29
CA ALA A 112 14.02 17.99 5.02
C ALA A 112 14.66 17.85 3.63
N ALA A 113 14.64 16.67 3.01
CA ALA A 113 15.28 16.38 1.73
C ALA A 113 14.29 15.91 0.65
N ALA A 114 13.57 14.82 0.89
CA ALA A 114 12.69 14.25 -0.13
C ALA A 114 11.50 15.17 -0.47
N VAL A 115 10.90 15.82 0.53
CA VAL A 115 9.74 16.71 0.32
C VAL A 115 10.14 17.96 -0.48
N PRO A 116 11.21 18.71 -0.17
CA PRO A 116 11.65 19.82 -1.02
C PRO A 116 11.92 19.38 -2.45
N TRP A 117 12.59 18.25 -2.64
CA TRP A 117 12.82 17.69 -3.97
C TRP A 117 11.53 17.39 -4.72
N ILE A 118 10.56 16.70 -4.11
CA ILE A 118 9.26 16.41 -4.72
C ILE A 118 8.56 17.73 -5.11
N ARG A 119 8.58 18.73 -4.24
CA ARG A 119 7.98 20.03 -4.51
C ARG A 119 8.67 20.77 -5.66
N SER A 120 10.00 20.67 -5.80
CA SER A 120 10.74 21.25 -6.92
C SER A 120 10.33 20.65 -8.26
N ILE A 121 10.01 19.33 -8.30
CA ILE A 121 9.47 18.67 -9.50
C ILE A 121 8.10 19.26 -9.87
N PHE A 122 7.19 19.41 -8.91
CA PHE A 122 5.86 20.00 -9.16
C PHE A 122 5.94 21.49 -9.55
N ALA A 123 6.97 22.19 -9.09
CA ALA A 123 7.26 23.56 -9.50
C ALA A 123 7.92 23.67 -10.89
N LEU A 124 8.14 22.54 -11.59
CA LEU A 124 8.83 22.44 -12.87
C LEU A 124 10.27 23.00 -12.85
N SER A 125 10.88 23.01 -11.69
CA SER A 125 12.27 23.42 -11.44
C SER A 125 12.97 22.38 -10.56
N PRO A 126 13.27 21.18 -11.09
CA PRO A 126 13.79 20.09 -10.29
C PRO A 126 15.18 20.42 -9.73
N GLU A 127 15.31 20.24 -8.41
CA GLU A 127 16.55 20.47 -7.65
C GLU A 127 17.11 19.11 -7.15
N PRO A 128 17.93 18.41 -7.96
CA PRO A 128 18.41 17.06 -7.62
C PRO A 128 19.38 17.06 -6.42
N GLU A 129 19.92 18.20 -6.04
CA GLU A 129 20.87 18.33 -4.94
C GLU A 129 20.30 17.86 -3.60
N TYR A 130 18.99 18.05 -3.38
CA TYR A 130 18.31 17.56 -2.17
C TYR A 130 18.43 16.05 -1.97
N VAL A 131 18.50 15.28 -3.06
CA VAL A 131 18.54 13.81 -3.01
C VAL A 131 19.88 13.21 -3.44
N ALA A 132 20.80 14.04 -3.95
CA ALA A 132 22.08 13.60 -4.49
C ALA A 132 22.91 12.81 -3.48
N ASN A 133 22.92 13.24 -2.22
CA ASN A 133 23.73 12.66 -1.14
C ASN A 133 22.98 11.59 -0.32
N LEU A 134 21.72 11.25 -0.69
CA LEU A 134 20.98 10.22 0.03
C LEU A 134 21.57 8.82 -0.27
N PRO A 135 21.46 7.88 0.68
CA PRO A 135 21.90 6.51 0.49
C PRO A 135 21.27 5.83 -0.72
N LEU A 136 21.97 4.87 -1.32
CA LEU A 136 21.48 4.16 -2.51
C LEU A 136 20.11 3.53 -2.30
N ILE A 137 19.88 2.90 -1.14
CA ILE A 137 18.60 2.27 -0.82
C ILE A 137 17.45 3.29 -0.83
N THR A 138 17.71 4.50 -0.35
CA THR A 138 16.73 5.60 -0.38
C THR A 138 16.45 6.06 -1.80
N LYS A 139 17.49 6.18 -2.64
CA LYS A 139 17.32 6.51 -4.06
C LYS A 139 16.52 5.45 -4.80
N VAL A 140 16.82 4.17 -4.54
CA VAL A 140 16.05 3.04 -5.09
C VAL A 140 14.59 3.09 -4.63
N HIS A 141 14.33 3.38 -3.36
CA HIS A 141 12.96 3.54 -2.82
C HIS A 141 12.19 4.65 -3.53
N ILE A 142 12.82 5.82 -3.71
CA ILE A 142 12.22 6.96 -4.40
C ILE A 142 11.95 6.62 -5.88
N PHE A 143 12.94 6.06 -6.58
CA PHE A 143 12.81 5.70 -7.99
C PHE A 143 11.73 4.63 -8.20
N ASN A 144 11.73 3.60 -7.37
CA ASN A 144 10.72 2.55 -7.40
C ASN A 144 9.30 3.09 -7.10
N ALA A 145 9.18 4.10 -6.21
CA ALA A 145 7.91 4.78 -5.98
C ALA A 145 7.38 5.47 -7.23
N LEU A 146 8.24 6.12 -8.03
CA LEU A 146 7.84 6.72 -9.30
C LEU A 146 7.37 5.66 -10.30
N ILE A 147 8.08 4.52 -10.41
CA ILE A 147 7.64 3.37 -11.22
C ILE A 147 6.27 2.87 -10.73
N PHE A 148 6.12 2.71 -9.43
CA PHE A 148 4.85 2.26 -8.83
C PHE A 148 3.69 3.17 -9.21
N PHE A 149 3.84 4.49 -9.07
CA PHE A 149 2.79 5.45 -9.45
C PHE A 149 2.49 5.42 -10.95
N ALA A 150 3.50 5.26 -11.79
CA ALA A 150 3.33 5.13 -13.24
C ALA A 150 2.58 3.84 -13.61
N LEU A 151 2.71 2.76 -12.84
CA LEU A 151 2.03 1.48 -13.09
C LEU A 151 0.57 1.44 -12.60
N ILE A 152 0.15 2.34 -11.70
CA ILE A 152 -1.23 2.33 -11.14
C ILE A 152 -2.29 2.30 -12.24
N PRO A 153 -2.30 3.20 -13.25
CA PRO A 153 -3.36 3.24 -14.26
C PRO A 153 -3.45 1.96 -15.11
N PHE A 154 -2.33 1.25 -15.28
CA PHE A 154 -2.22 0.06 -16.12
C PHE A 154 -2.38 -1.25 -15.33
N SER A 155 -2.61 -1.17 -14.03
CA SER A 155 -2.66 -2.32 -13.14
C SER A 155 -4.03 -2.46 -12.45
N ARG A 156 -4.26 -3.61 -11.83
CA ARG A 156 -5.45 -3.83 -10.98
C ARG A 156 -5.44 -2.95 -9.72
N LEU A 157 -4.35 -2.24 -9.44
CA LEU A 157 -4.28 -1.26 -8.37
C LEU A 157 -5.11 0.00 -8.68
N ALA A 158 -5.57 0.18 -9.92
CA ALA A 158 -6.51 1.23 -10.30
C ALA A 158 -7.78 1.26 -9.41
N HIS A 159 -8.12 0.15 -8.72
CA HIS A 159 -9.21 0.15 -7.75
C HIS A 159 -9.05 1.22 -6.65
N PHE A 160 -7.81 1.56 -6.28
CA PHE A 160 -7.53 2.63 -5.32
C PHE A 160 -7.92 4.02 -5.84
N VAL A 161 -7.76 4.26 -7.15
CA VAL A 161 -8.09 5.55 -7.81
C VAL A 161 -9.55 5.58 -8.25
N VAL A 162 -10.07 4.44 -8.71
CA VAL A 162 -11.44 4.31 -9.28
C VAL A 162 -12.49 4.08 -8.21
N LEU A 163 -12.11 3.59 -7.04
CA LEU A 163 -13.00 3.53 -5.87
C LEU A 163 -13.33 4.97 -5.44
N ASN A 164 -14.34 5.53 -6.12
CA ASN A 164 -14.94 6.77 -5.68
C ASN A 164 -15.54 6.54 -4.28
N PRO A 165 -14.88 6.96 -3.19
CA PRO A 165 -15.39 6.74 -1.83
C PRO A 165 -16.75 7.37 -1.63
N TYR A 166 -17.07 8.43 -2.40
CA TYR A 166 -18.38 9.05 -2.42
C TYR A 166 -19.49 8.07 -2.83
N LYS A 167 -19.25 7.19 -3.81
CA LYS A 167 -20.23 6.16 -4.19
C LYS A 167 -20.52 5.14 -3.11
N TYR A 168 -19.54 4.85 -2.23
CA TYR A 168 -19.74 3.96 -1.08
C TYR A 168 -20.44 4.67 0.09
N LEU A 169 -20.19 5.96 0.27
CA LEU A 169 -20.80 6.78 1.33
C LEU A 169 -22.26 7.16 0.99
N VAL A 170 -22.59 7.33 -0.29
CA VAL A 170 -23.91 7.82 -0.74
C VAL A 170 -24.79 6.71 -1.32
N ARG A 171 -24.26 5.51 -1.59
CA ARG A 171 -25.10 4.39 -2.04
C ARG A 171 -26.02 3.93 -0.92
N PRO A 172 -27.35 3.92 -1.14
CA PRO A 172 -28.24 3.22 -0.24
C PRO A 172 -27.82 1.74 -0.16
N TYR A 173 -27.88 1.17 1.02
CA TYR A 173 -27.53 -0.22 1.31
C TYR A 173 -28.06 -1.17 0.25
N GLN A 174 -27.20 -1.84 -0.49
CA GLN A 174 -27.59 -3.06 -1.21
C GLN A 174 -27.55 -4.22 -0.22
N VAL A 175 -28.69 -4.61 0.29
CA VAL A 175 -28.82 -5.83 1.06
C VAL A 175 -28.70 -7.00 0.07
N VAL A 176 -27.50 -7.59 -0.03
CA VAL A 176 -27.33 -8.87 -0.71
C VAL A 176 -27.93 -9.95 0.18
N ARG A 177 -29.22 -10.26 -0.02
CA ARG A 177 -29.82 -11.42 0.62
C ARG A 177 -29.30 -12.67 -0.08
N TRP A 178 -28.44 -13.42 0.60
CA TRP A 178 -28.12 -14.78 0.20
C TRP A 178 -29.35 -15.67 0.44
N TYR A 179 -30.13 -15.91 -0.60
CA TYR A 179 -31.10 -16.99 -0.55
C TYR A 179 -30.33 -18.32 -0.68
N ARG A 180 -30.26 -19.11 0.39
CA ARG A 180 -30.09 -20.54 0.21
C ARG A 180 -31.28 -20.99 -0.64
N ARG A 181 -31.05 -21.31 -1.90
CA ARG A 181 -32.03 -22.08 -2.67
C ARG A 181 -32.24 -23.34 -1.87
N ALA A 182 -33.45 -23.56 -1.34
CA ALA A 182 -33.85 -24.85 -0.85
C ALA A 182 -33.70 -25.84 -2.02
N PRO A 183 -33.20 -27.05 -1.78
CA PRO A 183 -33.17 -28.04 -2.83
C PRO A 183 -34.58 -28.14 -3.38
N VAL A 184 -34.71 -27.98 -4.70
CA VAL A 184 -35.97 -28.26 -5.40
C VAL A 184 -36.21 -29.74 -5.24
N THR A 185 -37.07 -30.12 -4.30
CA THR A 185 -37.64 -31.44 -4.26
C THR A 185 -38.54 -31.53 -5.49
N GLU A 186 -38.09 -32.22 -6.54
CA GLU A 186 -38.92 -32.63 -7.66
C GLU A 186 -40.02 -33.53 -7.11
N ASN A 187 -41.18 -32.95 -6.78
CA ASN A 187 -42.41 -33.70 -6.68
C ASN A 187 -42.82 -34.02 -8.11
N ILE A 188 -42.40 -35.19 -8.60
CA ILE A 188 -42.94 -35.79 -9.78
C ILE A 188 -44.39 -36.12 -9.45
N VAL A 189 -45.29 -35.23 -9.82
CA VAL A 189 -46.75 -35.56 -9.84
C VAL A 189 -46.95 -36.48 -11.02
N GLN A 190 -47.03 -37.77 -10.70
CA GLN A 190 -47.55 -38.77 -11.67
C GLN A 190 -49.05 -38.51 -11.86
N TYR A 191 -49.42 -37.90 -12.98
CA TYR A 191 -50.79 -37.95 -13.44
C TYR A 191 -51.08 -39.36 -14.03
N LYS A 192 -51.95 -40.08 -13.35
CA LYS A 192 -52.65 -41.26 -13.91
C LYS A 192 -53.78 -40.84 -14.84
#